data_b01074e960bcbe835f2125ad1e30ac18
#
_entry.id   b01074e960bcbe835f2125ad1e30ac18
#
_cell.length_a   1.000
_cell.length_b   1.000
_cell.length_c   1.000
_cell.angle_alpha   90.00
_cell.angle_beta   90.00
_cell.angle_gamma   90.00
#
_symmetry.space_group_name_H-M   'P 1'
#
loop_
_entity.id
_entity.type
_entity.pdbx_description
1 polymer ?
#
loop_
_entity_poly.entity_id
_entity_poly.type
_entity_poly.pdbx_seq_one_letter_code
_entity_poly.pdbx_strand_id
1 'polypeptide(L)'
;FQGSLEAMGRYGLEFLVTSNWNPVDDEYGAGAAIYGTLLTSLLSLIIAVPLGVGTAIFITENIIPKSIRNLLGLMVELLAAIPSVVLGLWAIFVMEPFIRPALEFLHTAFHWLPMFSTPPMGPGTIPAVLILVVMILPIITAISRDSLNQVPGKLRQAAYGVGTTRWGAIINVI
;
A
#
# COMPACT_ATOMS: atom_id res chain seq x y z
N PHE A 1 -21.72 -18.19 -14.27
CA PHE A 1 -21.83 -17.60 -15.63
C PHE A 1 -23.27 -17.18 -15.98
N GLN A 2 -24.31 -18.00 -15.70
CA GLN A 2 -25.69 -17.62 -16.03
C GLN A 2 -26.15 -16.36 -15.28
N GLY A 3 -25.94 -16.27 -13.97
CA GLY A 3 -26.33 -15.10 -13.18
C GLY A 3 -25.58 -13.81 -13.56
N SER A 4 -24.35 -13.91 -14.05
CA SER A 4 -23.63 -12.73 -14.55
C SER A 4 -24.15 -12.22 -15.89
N LEU A 5 -24.66 -13.12 -16.75
CA LEU A 5 -25.28 -12.73 -18.03
C LEU A 5 -26.62 -12.02 -17.82
N GLU A 6 -27.43 -12.47 -16.86
CA GLU A 6 -28.64 -11.78 -16.47
C GLU A 6 -28.36 -10.39 -15.90
N ALA A 7 -27.39 -10.26 -15.02
CA ALA A 7 -26.97 -8.97 -14.46
C ALA A 7 -26.45 -8.02 -15.56
N MET A 8 -25.63 -8.53 -16.49
CA MET A 8 -25.16 -7.74 -17.65
C MET A 8 -26.31 -7.30 -18.57
N GLY A 9 -27.31 -8.18 -18.80
CA GLY A 9 -28.49 -7.85 -19.61
C GLY A 9 -29.38 -6.81 -18.95
N ARG A 10 -29.48 -6.81 -17.61
CA ARG A 10 -30.35 -5.90 -16.85
C ARG A 10 -29.72 -4.53 -16.60
N TYR A 11 -28.46 -4.49 -16.23
CA TYR A 11 -27.76 -3.25 -15.81
C TYR A 11 -26.78 -2.71 -16.86
N GLY A 12 -26.36 -3.53 -17.81
CA GLY A 12 -25.45 -3.14 -18.87
C GLY A 12 -24.14 -2.53 -18.38
N LEU A 13 -23.54 -1.64 -19.16
CA LEU A 13 -22.35 -0.91 -18.78
C LEU A 13 -22.59 0.21 -17.76
N GLU A 14 -23.83 0.61 -17.58
CA GLU A 14 -24.22 1.63 -16.61
C GLU A 14 -23.94 1.18 -15.18
N PHE A 15 -23.95 -0.13 -14.90
CA PHE A 15 -23.52 -0.73 -13.64
C PHE A 15 -22.13 -0.29 -13.19
N LEU A 16 -21.19 -0.08 -14.12
CA LEU A 16 -19.81 0.27 -13.80
C LEU A 16 -19.64 1.73 -13.35
N VAL A 17 -20.54 2.61 -13.77
CA VAL A 17 -20.46 4.06 -13.49
C VAL A 17 -21.49 4.52 -12.47
N THR A 18 -22.58 3.79 -12.30
CA THR A 18 -23.60 4.12 -11.31
C THR A 18 -23.10 3.82 -9.90
N SER A 19 -23.31 4.76 -8.99
CA SER A 19 -22.88 4.63 -7.58
C SER A 19 -24.03 4.24 -6.63
N ASN A 20 -25.27 4.12 -7.14
CA ASN A 20 -26.42 3.75 -6.33
C ASN A 20 -26.35 2.26 -5.96
N TRP A 21 -26.57 1.98 -4.68
CA TRP A 21 -26.67 0.63 -4.16
C TRP A 21 -27.91 0.56 -3.27
N ASN A 22 -29.03 0.19 -3.85
CA ASN A 22 -30.29 0.04 -3.15
C ASN A 22 -30.95 -1.32 -3.45
N PRO A 23 -30.72 -2.33 -2.60
CA PRO A 23 -31.30 -3.66 -2.80
C PRO A 23 -32.84 -3.70 -2.71
N VAL A 24 -33.47 -2.67 -2.12
CA VAL A 24 -34.95 -2.62 -1.97
C VAL A 24 -35.60 -2.27 -3.30
N ASP A 25 -34.98 -1.37 -4.07
CA ASP A 25 -35.46 -0.93 -5.36
C ASP A 25 -34.75 -1.65 -6.53
N ASP A 26 -34.03 -2.73 -6.25
CA ASP A 26 -33.24 -3.49 -7.24
C ASP A 26 -32.24 -2.62 -8.03
N GLU A 27 -31.73 -1.55 -7.44
CA GLU A 27 -30.71 -0.70 -8.03
C GLU A 27 -29.31 -1.12 -7.56
N TYR A 28 -28.46 -1.49 -8.50
CA TYR A 28 -27.09 -1.90 -8.21
C TYR A 28 -26.09 -1.17 -9.10
N GLY A 29 -25.07 -0.60 -8.49
CA GLY A 29 -24.00 0.08 -9.19
C GLY A 29 -22.65 -0.18 -8.53
N ALA A 30 -21.62 -0.46 -9.34
CA ALA A 30 -20.26 -0.71 -8.87
C ALA A 30 -19.35 0.54 -8.83
N GLY A 31 -19.83 1.68 -9.34
CA GLY A 31 -19.03 2.89 -9.52
C GLY A 31 -18.32 3.35 -8.24
N ALA A 32 -19.04 3.39 -7.11
CA ALA A 32 -18.46 3.77 -5.82
C ALA A 32 -17.37 2.77 -5.36
N ALA A 33 -17.60 1.46 -5.54
CA ALA A 33 -16.66 0.42 -5.17
C ALA A 33 -15.38 0.45 -6.04
N ILE A 34 -15.55 0.66 -7.35
CA ILE A 34 -14.44 0.79 -8.31
C ILE A 34 -13.61 2.03 -7.96
N TYR A 35 -14.25 3.18 -7.77
CA TYR A 35 -13.56 4.42 -7.39
C TYR A 35 -12.81 4.26 -6.07
N GLY A 36 -13.46 3.71 -5.04
CA GLY A 36 -12.85 3.47 -3.74
C GLY A 36 -11.62 2.56 -3.83
N THR A 37 -11.72 1.47 -4.60
CA THR A 37 -10.60 0.54 -4.80
C THR A 37 -9.43 1.19 -5.53
N LEU A 38 -9.69 1.94 -6.61
CA LEU A 38 -8.65 2.64 -7.36
C LEU A 38 -7.97 3.71 -6.51
N LEU A 39 -8.74 4.49 -5.76
CA LEU A 39 -8.23 5.54 -4.90
C LEU A 39 -7.35 4.95 -3.78
N THR A 40 -7.86 3.98 -3.05
CA THR A 40 -7.11 3.37 -1.93
C THR A 40 -5.86 2.65 -2.40
N SER A 41 -5.92 1.91 -3.51
CA SER A 41 -4.76 1.21 -4.05
C SER A 41 -3.70 2.18 -4.56
N LEU A 42 -4.08 3.24 -5.27
CA LEU A 42 -3.13 4.24 -5.76
C LEU A 42 -2.43 4.97 -4.61
N LEU A 43 -3.19 5.44 -3.61
CA LEU A 43 -2.63 6.10 -2.44
C LEU A 43 -1.71 5.17 -1.63
N SER A 44 -2.09 3.90 -1.49
CA SER A 44 -1.26 2.91 -0.80
C SER A 44 0.05 2.65 -1.54
N LEU A 45 0.03 2.58 -2.88
CA LEU A 45 1.25 2.40 -3.68
C LEU A 45 2.18 3.61 -3.60
N ILE A 46 1.65 4.83 -3.62
CA ILE A 46 2.44 6.06 -3.47
C ILE A 46 3.24 6.06 -2.17
N ILE A 47 2.68 5.48 -1.11
CA ILE A 47 3.33 5.38 0.20
C ILE A 47 4.20 4.12 0.29
N ALA A 48 3.67 2.96 -0.10
CA ALA A 48 4.32 1.67 0.09
C ALA A 48 5.55 1.47 -0.80
N VAL A 49 5.54 1.99 -2.04
CA VAL A 49 6.66 1.82 -2.97
C VAL A 49 7.94 2.49 -2.45
N PRO A 50 7.97 3.80 -2.10
CA PRO A 50 9.18 4.41 -1.58
C PRO A 50 9.62 3.80 -0.25
N LEU A 51 8.70 3.43 0.64
CA LEU A 51 9.03 2.79 1.90
C LEU A 51 9.60 1.38 1.70
N GLY A 52 8.98 0.57 0.83
CA GLY A 52 9.42 -0.79 0.54
C GLY A 52 10.76 -0.84 -0.18
N VAL A 53 10.94 -0.01 -1.20
CA VAL A 53 12.23 0.12 -1.91
C VAL A 53 13.32 0.66 -0.98
N GLY A 54 13.02 1.69 -0.19
CA GLY A 54 13.93 2.21 0.83
C GLY A 54 14.35 1.14 1.83
N THR A 55 13.40 0.36 2.34
CA THR A 55 13.69 -0.76 3.26
C THR A 55 14.55 -1.83 2.58
N ALA A 56 14.28 -2.17 1.31
CA ALA A 56 15.09 -3.11 0.54
C ALA A 56 16.55 -2.63 0.39
N ILE A 57 16.75 -1.35 0.09
CA ILE A 57 18.10 -0.75 0.03
C ILE A 57 18.81 -0.87 1.38
N PHE A 58 18.14 -0.52 2.49
CA PHE A 58 18.72 -0.64 3.83
C PHE A 58 19.09 -2.08 4.20
N ILE A 59 18.31 -3.06 3.78
CA ILE A 59 18.57 -4.48 4.05
C ILE A 59 19.66 -5.03 3.14
N THR A 60 19.78 -4.56 1.89
CA THR A 60 20.71 -5.11 0.89
C THR A 60 22.09 -4.42 0.96
N GLU A 61 22.08 -3.09 1.03
CA GLU A 61 23.31 -2.31 1.06
C GLU A 61 23.95 -2.25 2.46
N ASN A 62 25.27 -2.19 2.52
CA ASN A 62 26.01 -2.13 3.79
C ASN A 62 25.98 -0.73 4.43
N ILE A 63 24.77 -0.15 4.56
CA ILE A 63 24.55 1.18 5.14
C ILE A 63 24.41 1.09 6.66
N ILE A 64 23.77 0.03 7.15
CA ILE A 64 23.50 -0.21 8.57
C ILE A 64 24.22 -1.47 9.08
N PRO A 65 24.43 -1.60 10.41
CA PRO A 65 25.03 -2.78 11.01
C PRO A 65 24.29 -4.06 10.65
N LYS A 66 25.03 -5.16 10.48
CA LYS A 66 24.49 -6.46 10.07
C LYS A 66 23.36 -6.97 10.99
N SER A 67 23.47 -6.72 12.30
CA SER A 67 22.44 -7.13 13.27
C SER A 67 21.10 -6.46 13.01
N ILE A 68 21.10 -5.15 12.75
CA ILE A 68 19.88 -4.39 12.45
C ILE A 68 19.31 -4.81 11.10
N ARG A 69 20.16 -5.03 10.11
CA ARG A 69 19.77 -5.50 8.78
C ARG A 69 19.08 -6.86 8.83
N ASN A 70 19.63 -7.81 9.58
CA ASN A 70 19.03 -9.12 9.75
C ASN A 70 17.71 -9.04 10.50
N LEU A 71 17.61 -8.18 11.52
CA LEU A 71 16.35 -7.95 12.25
C LEU A 71 15.26 -7.37 11.35
N LEU A 72 15.58 -6.36 10.54
CA LEU A 72 14.63 -5.77 9.59
C LEU A 72 14.17 -6.80 8.55
N GLY A 73 15.10 -7.60 8.01
CA GLY A 73 14.77 -8.69 7.09
C GLY A 73 13.79 -9.68 7.71
N LEU A 74 14.06 -10.14 8.93
CA LEU A 74 13.18 -11.04 9.67
C LEU A 74 11.80 -10.41 9.92
N MET A 75 11.74 -9.13 10.32
CA MET A 75 10.47 -8.44 10.54
C MET A 75 9.62 -8.36 9.27
N VAL A 76 10.24 -8.06 8.13
CA VAL A 76 9.56 -8.04 6.82
C VAL A 76 9.02 -9.42 6.46
N GLU A 77 9.82 -10.48 6.66
CA GLU A 77 9.40 -11.87 6.42
C GLU A 77 8.26 -12.31 7.34
N LEU A 78 8.31 -11.97 8.62
CA LEU A 78 7.23 -12.25 9.57
C LEU A 78 5.95 -11.52 9.21
N LEU A 79 6.04 -10.26 8.80
CA LEU A 79 4.88 -9.46 8.38
C LEU A 79 4.23 -10.06 7.13
N ALA A 80 5.02 -10.56 6.17
CA ALA A 80 4.52 -11.24 4.97
C ALA A 80 3.78 -12.54 5.28
N ALA A 81 4.09 -13.20 6.38
CA ALA A 81 3.46 -14.45 6.80
C ALA A 81 2.06 -14.26 7.42
N ILE A 82 1.69 -13.03 7.79
CA ILE A 82 0.38 -12.76 8.40
C ILE A 82 -0.71 -12.80 7.34
N PRO A 83 -1.78 -13.63 7.51
CA PRO A 83 -2.91 -13.61 6.59
C PRO A 83 -3.57 -12.24 6.49
N SER A 84 -3.89 -11.80 5.27
CA SER A 84 -4.48 -10.48 5.00
C SER A 84 -5.78 -10.22 5.78
N VAL A 85 -6.61 -11.26 5.98
CA VAL A 85 -7.85 -11.15 6.76
C VAL A 85 -7.56 -10.79 8.21
N VAL A 86 -6.51 -11.35 8.81
CA VAL A 86 -6.09 -11.03 10.19
C VAL A 86 -5.67 -9.58 10.29
N LEU A 87 -4.89 -9.09 9.33
CA LEU A 87 -4.48 -7.68 9.28
C LEU A 87 -5.70 -6.75 9.08
N GLY A 88 -6.65 -7.14 8.24
CA GLY A 88 -7.89 -6.38 8.05
C GLY A 88 -8.73 -6.28 9.32
N LEU A 89 -8.92 -7.38 10.04
CA LEU A 89 -9.63 -7.38 11.33
C LEU A 89 -8.88 -6.57 12.39
N TRP A 90 -7.56 -6.73 12.47
CA TRP A 90 -6.72 -5.93 13.35
C TRP A 90 -6.85 -4.42 13.05
N ALA A 91 -6.92 -4.05 11.77
CA ALA A 91 -7.10 -2.65 11.38
C ALA A 91 -8.42 -2.07 11.88
N ILE A 92 -9.51 -2.83 11.79
CA ILE A 92 -10.84 -2.37 12.22
C ILE A 92 -10.92 -2.27 13.75
N PHE A 93 -10.43 -3.28 14.46
CA PHE A 93 -10.65 -3.37 15.92
C PHE A 93 -9.57 -2.71 16.76
N VAL A 94 -8.36 -2.57 16.24
CA VAL A 94 -7.21 -2.05 16.99
C VAL A 94 -6.68 -0.75 16.38
N MET A 95 -6.34 -0.77 15.08
CA MET A 95 -5.69 0.38 14.46
C MET A 95 -6.66 1.57 14.34
N GLU A 96 -7.89 1.35 13.86
CA GLU A 96 -8.86 2.42 13.64
C GLU A 96 -9.19 3.19 14.92
N PRO A 97 -9.58 2.57 16.05
CA PRO A 97 -9.78 3.28 17.30
C PRO A 97 -8.55 4.04 17.79
N PHE A 98 -7.35 3.50 17.55
CA PHE A 98 -6.09 4.13 17.94
C PHE A 98 -5.76 5.39 17.13
N ILE A 99 -6.02 5.36 15.81
CA ILE A 99 -5.74 6.51 14.93
C ILE A 99 -6.87 7.52 14.86
N ARG A 100 -8.08 7.18 15.33
CA ARG A 100 -9.27 8.04 15.29
C ARG A 100 -9.04 9.44 15.85
N PRO A 101 -8.41 9.66 17.03
CA PRO A 101 -8.16 11.01 17.54
C PRO A 101 -7.31 11.87 16.59
N ALA A 102 -6.35 11.24 15.91
CA ALA A 102 -5.54 11.94 14.90
C ALA A 102 -6.37 12.29 13.65
N LEU A 103 -7.27 11.40 13.23
CA LEU A 103 -8.17 11.66 12.09
C LEU A 103 -9.17 12.76 12.41
N GLU A 104 -9.71 12.83 13.64
CA GLU A 104 -10.58 13.89 14.12
C GLU A 104 -9.85 15.23 14.14
N PHE A 105 -8.61 15.25 14.59
CA PHE A 105 -7.77 16.46 14.54
C PHE A 105 -7.53 16.90 13.08
N LEU A 106 -7.21 15.98 12.17
CA LEU A 106 -7.03 16.28 10.75
C LEU A 106 -8.32 16.79 10.09
N HIS A 107 -9.47 16.22 10.46
CA HIS A 107 -10.76 16.70 9.98
C HIS A 107 -11.01 18.14 10.45
N THR A 108 -10.79 18.45 11.72
CA THR A 108 -11.02 19.82 12.26
C THR A 108 -10.07 20.85 11.67
N ALA A 109 -8.80 20.48 11.45
CA ALA A 109 -7.77 21.38 10.93
C ALA A 109 -7.85 21.56 9.40
N PHE A 110 -8.24 20.52 8.64
CA PHE A 110 -8.15 20.46 7.19
C PHE A 110 -9.46 20.09 6.50
N HIS A 111 -10.62 20.39 7.10
CA HIS A 111 -11.95 20.07 6.56
C HIS A 111 -12.22 20.65 5.15
N TRP A 112 -11.47 21.65 4.73
CA TRP A 112 -11.53 22.25 3.39
C TRP A 112 -10.93 21.36 2.29
N LEU A 113 -10.12 20.35 2.65
CA LEU A 113 -9.62 19.35 1.70
C LEU A 113 -10.67 18.22 1.55
N PRO A 114 -10.99 17.78 0.32
CA PRO A 114 -12.00 16.75 0.08
C PRO A 114 -11.75 15.45 0.85
N MET A 115 -10.49 15.09 1.08
CA MET A 115 -10.09 13.88 1.82
C MET A 115 -10.45 13.95 3.31
N PHE A 116 -10.53 15.15 3.90
CA PHE A 116 -10.83 15.39 5.32
C PHE A 116 -12.17 16.09 5.54
N SER A 117 -13.00 16.25 4.50
CA SER A 117 -14.29 16.95 4.58
C SER A 117 -15.34 16.19 5.39
N THR A 118 -15.24 14.85 5.45
CA THR A 118 -16.19 14.00 6.15
C THR A 118 -15.64 13.61 7.53
N PRO A 119 -16.45 13.70 8.61
CA PRO A 119 -16.03 13.24 9.93
C PRO A 119 -15.64 11.75 9.91
N PRO A 120 -14.61 11.35 10.67
CA PRO A 120 -14.21 9.95 10.76
C PRO A 120 -15.25 9.15 11.58
N MET A 121 -16.15 8.46 10.88
CA MET A 121 -17.21 7.63 11.49
C MET A 121 -16.93 6.13 11.39
N GLY A 122 -15.69 5.70 11.62
CA GLY A 122 -15.30 4.28 11.54
C GLY A 122 -14.42 3.94 10.33
N PRO A 123 -14.56 2.73 9.76
CA PRO A 123 -13.73 2.31 8.63
C PRO A 123 -13.88 3.26 7.44
N GLY A 124 -12.80 3.93 7.09
CA GLY A 124 -12.77 4.93 6.01
C GLY A 124 -11.56 4.75 5.09
N THR A 125 -11.41 5.67 4.13
CA THR A 125 -10.34 5.62 3.13
C THR A 125 -8.95 5.63 3.76
N ILE A 126 -8.70 6.46 4.77
CA ILE A 126 -7.37 6.58 5.38
C ILE A 126 -6.97 5.32 6.14
N PRO A 127 -7.78 4.74 7.04
CA PRO A 127 -7.50 3.44 7.64
C PRO A 127 -7.26 2.34 6.59
N ALA A 128 -8.07 2.31 5.52
CA ALA A 128 -7.90 1.34 4.43
C ALA A 128 -6.56 1.51 3.71
N VAL A 129 -6.15 2.74 3.41
CA VAL A 129 -4.83 3.02 2.80
C VAL A 129 -3.70 2.57 3.72
N LEU A 130 -3.76 2.89 5.01
CA LEU A 130 -2.70 2.53 5.96
C LEU A 130 -2.53 1.02 6.09
N ILE A 131 -3.61 0.27 6.20
CA ILE A 131 -3.50 -1.19 6.30
C ILE A 131 -3.03 -1.81 4.99
N LEU A 132 -3.45 -1.29 3.84
CA LEU A 132 -2.96 -1.74 2.53
C LEU A 132 -1.45 -1.48 2.40
N VAL A 133 -0.94 -0.33 2.87
CA VAL A 133 0.51 -0.06 2.91
C VAL A 133 1.23 -1.15 3.70
N VAL A 134 0.75 -1.46 4.92
CA VAL A 134 1.35 -2.52 5.76
C VAL A 134 1.35 -3.87 5.06
N MET A 135 0.27 -4.21 4.35
CA MET A 135 0.14 -5.49 3.64
C MET A 135 1.03 -5.58 2.38
N ILE A 136 1.19 -4.49 1.65
CA ILE A 136 1.93 -4.47 0.38
C ILE A 136 3.44 -4.30 0.62
N LEU A 137 3.83 -3.62 1.70
CA LEU A 137 5.22 -3.29 2.03
C LEU A 137 6.17 -4.51 2.02
N PRO A 138 5.84 -5.67 2.63
CA PRO A 138 6.72 -6.83 2.60
C PRO A 138 6.96 -7.35 1.19
N ILE A 139 5.92 -7.36 0.34
CA ILE A 139 5.99 -7.85 -1.04
C ILE A 139 6.92 -6.97 -1.86
N ILE A 140 6.73 -5.64 -1.79
CA ILE A 140 7.60 -4.67 -2.49
C ILE A 140 9.04 -4.80 -2.00
N THR A 141 9.23 -4.90 -0.68
CA THR A 141 10.57 -5.03 -0.09
C THR A 141 11.27 -6.31 -0.56
N ALA A 142 10.57 -7.45 -0.59
CA ALA A 142 11.14 -8.73 -1.02
C ALA A 142 11.57 -8.68 -2.50
N ILE A 143 10.67 -8.24 -3.40
CA ILE A 143 10.96 -8.15 -4.83
C ILE A 143 12.11 -7.17 -5.10
N SER A 144 12.10 -6.00 -4.45
CA SER A 144 13.16 -5.01 -4.60
C SER A 144 14.51 -5.53 -4.09
N ARG A 145 14.52 -6.22 -2.92
CA ARG A 145 15.73 -6.85 -2.36
C ARG A 145 16.31 -7.89 -3.33
N ASP A 146 15.45 -8.75 -3.89
CA ASP A 146 15.89 -9.77 -4.82
C ASP A 146 16.46 -9.15 -6.10
N SER A 147 15.85 -8.10 -6.61
CA SER A 147 16.33 -7.34 -7.78
C SER A 147 17.71 -6.70 -7.48
N LEU A 148 17.85 -6.04 -6.33
CA LEU A 148 19.12 -5.44 -5.91
C LEU A 148 20.25 -6.47 -5.73
N ASN A 149 19.92 -7.68 -5.24
CA ASN A 149 20.89 -8.76 -5.07
C ASN A 149 21.35 -9.38 -6.40
N GLN A 150 20.58 -9.26 -7.47
CA GLN A 150 20.96 -9.77 -8.82
C GLN A 150 22.04 -8.91 -9.48
N VAL A 151 22.27 -7.68 -9.02
CA VAL A 151 23.30 -6.80 -9.59
C VAL A 151 24.70 -7.35 -9.26
N PRO A 152 25.52 -7.68 -10.29
CA PRO A 152 26.84 -8.24 -10.08
C PRO A 152 27.74 -7.32 -9.26
N GLY A 153 28.42 -7.88 -8.25
CA GLY A 153 29.36 -7.12 -7.41
C GLY A 153 30.47 -6.40 -8.17
N LYS A 154 30.82 -6.91 -9.37
CA LYS A 154 31.81 -6.25 -10.25
C LYS A 154 31.33 -4.88 -10.74
N LEU A 155 30.03 -4.71 -11.00
CA LEU A 155 29.46 -3.41 -11.39
C LEU A 155 29.52 -2.40 -10.24
N ARG A 156 29.25 -2.86 -9.01
CA ARG A 156 29.39 -2.04 -7.81
C ARG A 156 30.85 -1.60 -7.59
N GLN A 157 31.79 -2.52 -7.75
CA GLN A 157 33.23 -2.21 -7.62
C GLN A 157 33.70 -1.25 -8.73
N ALA A 158 33.23 -1.42 -9.96
CA ALA A 158 33.54 -0.50 -11.06
C ALA A 158 33.01 0.91 -10.78
N ALA A 159 31.80 1.05 -10.26
CA ALA A 159 31.23 2.34 -9.87
C ALA A 159 32.09 3.05 -8.80
N TYR A 160 32.53 2.31 -7.79
CA TYR A 160 33.44 2.87 -6.78
C TYR A 160 34.81 3.19 -7.34
N GLY A 161 35.31 2.39 -8.30
CA GLY A 161 36.61 2.62 -8.97
C GLY A 161 36.67 3.90 -9.78
N VAL A 162 35.53 4.38 -10.33
CA VAL A 162 35.44 5.69 -11.00
C VAL A 162 35.07 6.85 -10.03
N GLY A 163 35.11 6.60 -8.72
CA GLY A 163 34.93 7.64 -7.69
C GLY A 163 33.46 7.97 -7.35
N THR A 164 32.48 7.14 -7.73
CA THR A 164 31.09 7.36 -7.34
C THR A 164 30.90 7.12 -5.82
N THR A 165 30.03 7.94 -5.22
CA THR A 165 29.59 7.71 -3.83
C THR A 165 28.66 6.49 -3.77
N ARG A 166 28.40 5.95 -2.56
CA ARG A 166 27.45 4.83 -2.37
C ARG A 166 26.08 5.14 -2.95
N TRP A 167 25.54 6.33 -2.69
CA TRP A 167 24.27 6.77 -3.24
C TRP A 167 24.30 6.92 -4.77
N GLY A 168 25.41 7.46 -5.30
CA GLY A 168 25.60 7.55 -6.74
C GLY A 168 25.63 6.18 -7.42
N ALA A 169 26.22 5.16 -6.80
CA ALA A 169 26.22 3.80 -7.29
C ALA A 169 24.80 3.19 -7.25
N ILE A 170 24.04 3.42 -6.17
CA ILE A 170 22.65 2.92 -6.03
C ILE A 170 21.75 3.53 -7.10
N ILE A 171 21.82 4.85 -7.32
CA ILE A 171 20.90 5.55 -8.24
C ILE A 171 21.25 5.31 -9.71
N ASN A 172 22.53 5.20 -10.07
CA ASN A 172 22.97 5.21 -11.47
C ASN A 172 23.41 3.82 -11.99
N VAL A 173 23.67 2.86 -11.13
CA VAL A 173 24.26 1.55 -11.50
C VAL A 173 23.44 0.37 -11.02
N ILE A 174 22.74 0.53 -9.88
CA ILE A 174 21.95 -0.49 -9.23
C ILE A 174 20.46 -0.16 -9.40
#